data_7ef417919a56bd72120642bb911f9c88
#
_entry.id   7ef417919a56bd72120642bb911f9c88
#
_cell.length_a   1.000
_cell.length_b   1.000
_cell.length_c   1.000
_cell.angle_alpha   90.00
_cell.angle_beta   90.00
_cell.angle_gamma   90.00
#
_symmetry.space_group_name_H-M   'P 1'
#
loop_
_entity.id
_entity.type
_entity.pdbx_description
1 polymer ?
#
loop_
_entity_poly.entity_id
_entity_poly.type
_entity_poly.pdbx_seq_one_letter_code
_entity_poly.pdbx_strand_id
1 'polypeptide(L)'
;MDFARISRRHLLQGGAALTLGTALGARSAQAAETTIGFIYVGSRDDYGYNQAHAQGAAALKKIAGLKVIEEEKVPETDAVEKTMESMINLDGASLIFPTSFGYYNPHVLKMAAKYPKQRFEHCGGLWSEKDPKNAGSYFGYIDEAQYVSGVVAGYSTKSGKLGFVAAKPIPQVLRNINAFMLGARLAKPKATLQVIFTGDWSMPVKEAEATNSLIDQGVDVLTCHVDGPKTMVENAARRGAMVCGYHVNQSPLAPKAYLTGAEWNWEALYPKFVKMMVGGQEIPNFYRGGLKEEIVKVSPYGEAVSAEARKHADDIKAKLTGGDYVIFNGPIVDNKGKTVIAAGTARGQKDAELEKMDYLVDGVIGATS
;
A
#
# COMPACT_ATOMS: atom_id res chain seq x y z
N MET A 1 -88.08 -14.50 41.71
CA MET A 1 -88.29 -15.81 42.30
C MET A 1 -87.44 -16.80 41.56
N ASP A 2 -86.71 -17.52 42.34
CA ASP A 2 -85.85 -18.69 42.11
C ASP A 2 -84.41 -18.48 41.58
N PHE A 3 -83.56 -18.56 42.58
CA PHE A 3 -82.12 -18.79 42.41
C PHE A 3 -81.81 -20.24 42.11
N ALA A 4 -81.28 -20.55 40.97
CA ALA A 4 -80.75 -21.88 40.68
C ALA A 4 -79.25 -21.89 40.91
N ARG A 5 -78.86 -22.74 41.88
CA ARG A 5 -77.47 -22.96 42.35
C ARG A 5 -76.61 -23.53 41.20
N ILE A 6 -75.55 -22.81 40.82
CA ILE A 6 -74.52 -23.38 39.98
C ILE A 6 -73.52 -24.18 40.84
N SER A 7 -73.47 -25.47 40.55
CA SER A 7 -72.68 -26.49 41.23
C SER A 7 -71.16 -26.25 41.00
N ARG A 8 -70.39 -26.37 42.08
CA ARG A 8 -68.89 -26.24 42.10
C ARG A 8 -68.13 -27.32 41.34
N ARG A 9 -68.81 -28.17 40.59
CA ARG A 9 -68.17 -29.30 39.88
C ARG A 9 -67.78 -29.03 38.43
N HIS A 10 -68.08 -27.88 37.87
CA HIS A 10 -67.78 -27.55 36.47
C HIS A 10 -66.59 -26.56 36.32
N LEU A 11 -65.85 -26.27 37.39
CA LEU A 11 -64.70 -25.36 37.38
C LEU A 11 -63.35 -26.08 37.42
N LEU A 12 -63.33 -27.40 37.28
CA LEU A 12 -62.09 -28.20 37.33
C LEU A 12 -61.76 -29.00 36.05
N GLN A 13 -62.41 -28.72 34.93
CA GLN A 13 -62.13 -29.41 33.67
C GLN A 13 -61.70 -28.50 32.49
N GLY A 14 -61.35 -27.26 32.78
CA GLY A 14 -60.94 -26.27 31.78
C GLY A 14 -59.50 -25.77 31.93
N GLY A 15 -58.56 -26.52 32.55
CA GLY A 15 -57.27 -26.00 32.92
C GLY A 15 -56.07 -26.88 32.57
N ALA A 16 -56.09 -27.63 31.47
CA ALA A 16 -54.95 -28.48 31.12
C ALA A 16 -54.74 -28.60 29.60
N ALA A 17 -54.70 -27.49 28.92
CA ALA A 17 -54.28 -27.47 27.54
C ALA A 17 -53.90 -26.02 27.20
N LEU A 18 -52.64 -25.67 27.36
CA LEU A 18 -51.96 -24.58 26.62
C LEU A 18 -50.69 -24.13 27.39
N THR A 19 -49.69 -24.97 27.42
CA THR A 19 -48.30 -24.50 27.55
C THR A 19 -47.35 -25.50 26.90
N LEU A 20 -47.62 -25.88 25.63
CA LEU A 20 -46.55 -26.19 24.70
C LEU A 20 -46.23 -24.88 23.98
N GLY A 21 -45.70 -23.92 24.74
CA GLY A 21 -44.99 -22.79 24.16
C GLY A 21 -43.75 -23.35 23.49
N THR A 22 -43.81 -23.41 22.18
CA THR A 22 -42.66 -23.57 21.30
C THR A 22 -41.64 -22.50 21.70
N ALA A 23 -40.69 -22.88 22.53
CA ALA A 23 -39.38 -22.23 22.58
C ALA A 23 -38.72 -22.53 21.21
N LEU A 24 -39.20 -21.87 20.16
CA LEU A 24 -38.42 -21.56 18.98
C LEU A 24 -37.27 -20.70 19.50
N GLY A 25 -36.20 -21.39 19.98
CA GLY A 25 -34.94 -20.77 20.18
C GLY A 25 -34.61 -20.02 18.90
N ALA A 26 -34.66 -18.70 18.96
CA ALA A 26 -33.98 -17.86 17.99
C ALA A 26 -32.52 -18.32 18.03
N ARG A 27 -32.17 -19.34 17.24
CA ARG A 27 -30.80 -19.50 16.79
C ARG A 27 -30.53 -18.21 16.05
N SER A 28 -29.84 -17.29 16.72
CA SER A 28 -29.15 -16.23 16.03
C SER A 28 -28.35 -16.96 14.95
N ALA A 29 -28.77 -16.84 13.70
CA ALA A 29 -27.97 -17.28 12.58
C ALA A 29 -26.67 -16.47 12.74
N GLN A 30 -25.67 -17.12 13.30
CA GLN A 30 -24.31 -16.57 13.34
C GLN A 30 -23.97 -16.37 11.88
N ALA A 31 -23.91 -15.11 11.45
CA ALA A 31 -23.57 -14.77 10.09
C ALA A 31 -22.30 -15.56 9.75
N ALA A 32 -22.32 -16.32 8.66
CA ALA A 32 -21.18 -17.14 8.27
C ALA A 32 -19.94 -16.25 8.21
N GLU A 33 -18.89 -16.68 8.90
CA GLU A 33 -17.62 -15.95 8.97
C GLU A 33 -17.05 -15.80 7.57
N THR A 34 -16.76 -14.57 7.14
CA THR A 34 -16.20 -14.30 5.81
C THR A 34 -14.68 -14.47 5.85
N THR A 35 -14.16 -15.43 5.10
CA THR A 35 -12.72 -15.70 5.04
C THR A 35 -12.03 -14.85 3.97
N ILE A 36 -10.97 -14.15 4.38
CA ILE A 36 -10.13 -13.28 3.54
C ILE A 36 -8.70 -13.85 3.54
N GLY A 37 -8.14 -14.07 2.35
CA GLY A 37 -6.77 -14.58 2.17
C GLY A 37 -5.77 -13.48 1.80
N PHE A 38 -4.56 -13.55 2.35
CA PHE A 38 -3.42 -12.74 1.94
C PHE A 38 -2.24 -13.61 1.58
N ILE A 39 -1.56 -13.27 0.48
CA ILE A 39 -0.36 -13.99 0.01
C ILE A 39 0.76 -12.98 -0.19
N TYR A 40 1.87 -13.18 0.50
CA TYR A 40 3.06 -12.34 0.47
C TYR A 40 4.23 -13.06 -0.19
N VAL A 41 5.01 -12.33 -0.99
CA VAL A 41 6.22 -12.88 -1.63
C VAL A 41 7.38 -13.00 -0.66
N GLY A 42 7.43 -12.16 0.36
CA GLY A 42 8.46 -12.11 1.39
C GLY A 42 7.93 -12.30 2.79
N SER A 43 8.74 -11.93 3.78
CA SER A 43 8.41 -12.02 5.20
C SER A 43 7.49 -10.86 5.62
N ARG A 44 6.50 -11.12 6.47
CA ARG A 44 5.56 -10.12 6.99
C ARG A 44 6.17 -9.07 7.91
N ASP A 45 7.43 -9.23 8.28
CA ASP A 45 8.21 -8.36 9.16
C ASP A 45 9.45 -7.77 8.48
N ASP A 46 9.41 -7.61 7.16
CA ASP A 46 10.52 -7.10 6.34
C ASP A 46 10.82 -5.61 6.53
N TYR A 47 10.07 -4.92 7.38
CA TYR A 47 10.08 -3.45 7.48
C TYR A 47 9.84 -2.75 6.14
N GLY A 48 9.08 -3.37 5.25
CA GLY A 48 8.88 -2.89 3.90
C GLY A 48 7.55 -3.29 3.28
N TYR A 49 7.62 -3.77 2.04
CA TYR A 49 6.45 -4.05 1.21
C TYR A 49 5.49 -5.06 1.83
N ASN A 50 6.00 -6.22 2.25
CA ASN A 50 5.15 -7.27 2.80
C ASN A 50 4.60 -6.89 4.17
N GLN A 51 5.36 -6.18 5.00
CA GLN A 51 4.88 -5.68 6.29
C GLN A 51 3.75 -4.66 6.12
N ALA A 52 3.79 -3.79 5.10
CA ALA A 52 2.70 -2.86 4.82
C ALA A 52 1.39 -3.60 4.55
N HIS A 53 1.42 -4.65 3.74
CA HIS A 53 0.25 -5.49 3.50
C HIS A 53 -0.21 -6.25 4.75
N ALA A 54 0.72 -6.77 5.54
CA ALA A 54 0.41 -7.46 6.80
C ALA A 54 -0.24 -6.53 7.83
N GLN A 55 0.14 -5.25 7.88
CA GLN A 55 -0.53 -4.23 8.70
C GLN A 55 -2.00 -4.05 8.27
N GLY A 56 -2.25 -3.99 6.96
CA GLY A 56 -3.60 -3.95 6.42
C GLY A 56 -4.43 -5.22 6.75
N ALA A 57 -3.82 -6.41 6.67
CA ALA A 57 -4.45 -7.66 7.10
C ALA A 57 -4.76 -7.65 8.61
N ALA A 58 -3.85 -7.12 9.43
CA ALA A 58 -4.05 -6.98 10.88
C ALA A 58 -5.22 -6.03 11.22
N ALA A 59 -5.48 -5.01 10.40
CA ALA A 59 -6.65 -4.16 10.57
C ALA A 59 -7.96 -4.94 10.36
N LEU A 60 -8.00 -5.85 9.38
CA LEU A 60 -9.17 -6.72 9.15
C LEU A 60 -9.42 -7.71 10.29
N LYS A 61 -8.37 -8.23 10.93
CA LYS A 61 -8.52 -9.16 12.08
C LYS A 61 -9.27 -8.55 13.26
N LYS A 62 -9.38 -7.21 13.32
CA LYS A 62 -10.12 -6.48 14.35
C LYS A 62 -11.61 -6.38 14.05
N ILE A 63 -12.07 -6.80 12.87
CA ILE A 63 -13.45 -6.69 12.43
C ILE A 63 -14.18 -8.01 12.74
N ALA A 64 -15.25 -7.93 13.54
CA ALA A 64 -16.04 -9.10 13.90
C ALA A 64 -16.68 -9.77 12.65
N GLY A 65 -16.70 -11.10 12.63
CA GLY A 65 -17.26 -11.88 11.51
C GLY A 65 -16.29 -12.07 10.33
N LEU A 66 -15.02 -11.66 10.47
CA LEU A 66 -13.98 -11.94 9.48
C LEU A 66 -12.97 -12.96 10.02
N LYS A 67 -12.64 -13.95 9.21
CA LYS A 67 -11.47 -14.82 9.34
C LYS A 67 -10.40 -14.35 8.35
N VAL A 68 -9.21 -14.01 8.83
CA VAL A 68 -8.08 -13.61 7.98
C VAL A 68 -7.02 -14.70 8.02
N ILE A 69 -6.68 -15.21 6.86
CA ILE A 69 -5.61 -16.21 6.65
C ILE A 69 -4.48 -15.58 5.84
N GLU A 70 -3.26 -15.94 6.16
CA GLU A 70 -2.06 -15.31 5.59
C GLU A 70 -1.01 -16.38 5.29
N GLU A 71 -0.43 -16.31 4.09
CA GLU A 71 0.71 -17.14 3.69
C GLU A 71 1.85 -16.25 3.23
N GLU A 72 3.06 -16.50 3.73
CA GLU A 72 4.24 -15.69 3.42
C GLU A 72 5.32 -16.49 2.69
N LYS A 73 6.25 -15.78 2.03
CA LYS A 73 7.37 -16.38 1.27
C LYS A 73 6.91 -17.29 0.14
N VAL A 74 5.79 -16.92 -0.48
CA VAL A 74 5.28 -17.62 -1.66
C VAL A 74 5.95 -17.03 -2.90
N PRO A 75 6.71 -17.82 -3.70
CA PRO A 75 7.40 -17.28 -4.86
C PRO A 75 6.43 -16.92 -6.01
N GLU A 76 6.86 -16.02 -6.89
CA GLU A 76 6.14 -15.59 -8.11
C GLU A 76 6.18 -16.68 -9.20
N THR A 77 5.65 -17.86 -8.86
CA THR A 77 5.57 -19.06 -9.72
C THR A 77 4.18 -19.69 -9.58
N ASP A 78 3.96 -20.86 -10.17
CA ASP A 78 2.73 -21.66 -9.97
C ASP A 78 2.45 -22.03 -8.49
N ALA A 79 3.40 -21.83 -7.60
CA ALA A 79 3.19 -21.99 -6.16
C ALA A 79 2.08 -21.06 -5.64
N VAL A 80 1.98 -19.83 -6.14
CA VAL A 80 0.92 -18.90 -5.73
C VAL A 80 -0.48 -19.39 -6.15
N GLU A 81 -0.61 -20.08 -7.29
CA GLU A 81 -1.88 -20.69 -7.71
C GLU A 81 -2.32 -21.77 -6.71
N LYS A 82 -1.39 -22.65 -6.29
CA LYS A 82 -1.64 -23.70 -5.29
C LYS A 82 -2.04 -23.10 -3.94
N THR A 83 -1.40 -22.01 -3.54
CA THR A 83 -1.75 -21.29 -2.31
C THR A 83 -3.16 -20.70 -2.41
N MET A 84 -3.52 -20.03 -3.51
CA MET A 84 -4.88 -19.53 -3.73
C MET A 84 -5.91 -20.67 -3.73
N GLU A 85 -5.62 -21.80 -4.38
CA GLU A 85 -6.49 -22.99 -4.37
C GLU A 85 -6.69 -23.55 -2.96
N SER A 86 -5.64 -23.62 -2.16
CA SER A 86 -5.71 -24.07 -0.77
C SER A 86 -6.62 -23.14 0.05
N MET A 87 -6.41 -21.84 -0.04
CA MET A 87 -7.24 -20.85 0.65
C MET A 87 -8.72 -20.93 0.26
N ILE A 88 -9.03 -21.22 -1.02
CA ILE A 88 -10.41 -21.37 -1.51
C ILE A 88 -11.02 -22.68 -1.03
N ASN A 89 -10.34 -23.80 -1.29
CA ASN A 89 -10.95 -25.13 -1.16
C ASN A 89 -10.92 -25.66 0.29
N LEU A 90 -9.90 -25.28 1.08
CA LEU A 90 -9.75 -25.75 2.46
C LEU A 90 -10.26 -24.73 3.47
N ASP A 91 -10.02 -23.43 3.23
CA ASP A 91 -10.38 -22.37 4.18
C ASP A 91 -11.65 -21.61 3.81
N GLY A 92 -12.17 -21.78 2.59
CA GLY A 92 -13.37 -21.11 2.12
C GLY A 92 -13.19 -19.63 1.84
N ALA A 93 -11.99 -19.20 1.43
CA ALA A 93 -11.70 -17.79 1.13
C ALA A 93 -12.60 -17.28 -0.01
N SER A 94 -13.29 -16.18 0.24
CA SER A 94 -14.16 -15.50 -0.71
C SER A 94 -13.49 -14.29 -1.38
N LEU A 95 -12.52 -13.70 -0.73
CA LEU A 95 -11.66 -12.62 -1.23
C LEU A 95 -10.21 -12.97 -0.94
N ILE A 96 -9.33 -12.84 -1.94
CA ILE A 96 -7.90 -13.08 -1.80
C ILE A 96 -7.13 -11.85 -2.29
N PHE A 97 -6.13 -11.45 -1.51
CA PHE A 97 -5.16 -10.41 -1.83
C PHE A 97 -3.80 -11.04 -2.13
N PRO A 98 -3.52 -11.43 -3.39
CA PRO A 98 -2.18 -11.83 -3.82
C PRO A 98 -1.38 -10.55 -4.10
N THR A 99 -0.44 -10.21 -3.21
CA THR A 99 0.09 -8.84 -3.13
C THR A 99 1.25 -8.55 -4.06
N SER A 100 2.05 -9.55 -4.46
CA SER A 100 3.24 -9.32 -5.27
C SER A 100 2.94 -9.05 -6.73
N PHE A 101 3.72 -8.13 -7.35
CA PHE A 101 3.55 -7.68 -8.72
C PHE A 101 3.51 -8.83 -9.74
N GLY A 102 4.41 -9.81 -9.64
CA GLY A 102 4.48 -10.95 -10.55
C GLY A 102 3.34 -11.96 -10.42
N TYR A 103 2.48 -11.86 -9.41
CA TYR A 103 1.34 -12.76 -9.28
C TYR A 103 0.21 -12.48 -10.27
N TYR A 104 0.09 -11.24 -10.81
CA TYR A 104 -1.07 -10.85 -11.60
C TYR A 104 -1.23 -11.68 -12.86
N ASN A 105 -0.25 -11.63 -13.73
CA ASN A 105 -0.26 -12.33 -14.99
C ASN A 105 0.92 -13.32 -15.06
N PRO A 106 0.65 -14.64 -15.20
CA PRO A 106 -0.65 -15.23 -15.55
C PRO A 106 -1.52 -15.68 -14.36
N HIS A 107 -0.99 -15.70 -13.12
CA HIS A 107 -1.50 -16.52 -12.02
C HIS A 107 -2.88 -16.06 -11.53
N VAL A 108 -3.04 -14.78 -11.16
CA VAL A 108 -4.34 -14.23 -10.70
C VAL A 108 -5.40 -14.32 -11.78
N LEU A 109 -5.06 -13.98 -13.03
CA LEU A 109 -5.99 -14.05 -14.15
C LEU A 109 -6.49 -15.48 -14.41
N LYS A 110 -5.59 -16.46 -14.33
CA LYS A 110 -5.90 -17.88 -14.46
C LYS A 110 -6.80 -18.37 -13.32
N MET A 111 -6.49 -17.97 -12.07
CA MET A 111 -7.26 -18.35 -10.90
C MET A 111 -8.65 -17.68 -10.90
N ALA A 112 -8.76 -16.43 -11.31
CA ALA A 112 -10.03 -15.74 -11.44
C ALA A 112 -10.95 -16.40 -12.48
N ALA A 113 -10.39 -16.83 -13.61
CA ALA A 113 -11.15 -17.60 -14.61
C ALA A 113 -11.61 -18.95 -14.08
N LYS A 114 -10.77 -19.65 -13.29
CA LYS A 114 -11.07 -20.97 -12.70
C LYS A 114 -12.09 -20.89 -11.58
N TYR A 115 -12.08 -19.83 -10.78
CA TYR A 115 -12.92 -19.63 -9.60
C TYR A 115 -13.80 -18.37 -9.73
N PRO A 116 -14.83 -18.37 -10.57
CA PRO A 116 -15.61 -17.16 -10.90
C PRO A 116 -16.45 -16.60 -9.75
N LYS A 117 -16.61 -17.35 -8.65
CA LYS A 117 -17.35 -16.90 -7.46
C LYS A 117 -16.46 -16.23 -6.41
N GLN A 118 -15.14 -16.41 -6.49
CA GLN A 118 -14.18 -15.79 -5.61
C GLN A 118 -13.74 -14.43 -6.18
N ARG A 119 -13.42 -13.51 -5.32
CA ARG A 119 -12.84 -12.21 -5.69
C ARG A 119 -11.34 -12.22 -5.45
N PHE A 120 -10.59 -11.67 -6.40
CA PHE A 120 -9.14 -11.48 -6.30
C PHE A 120 -8.83 -9.99 -6.45
N GLU A 121 -8.11 -9.41 -5.48
CA GLU A 121 -7.67 -8.03 -5.51
C GLU A 121 -6.15 -7.98 -5.47
N HIS A 122 -5.55 -7.62 -6.60
CA HIS A 122 -4.10 -7.63 -6.79
C HIS A 122 -3.50 -6.23 -6.65
N CYS A 123 -2.33 -6.12 -6.01
CA CYS A 123 -1.60 -4.85 -5.88
C CYS A 123 -0.74 -4.59 -7.13
N GLY A 124 -1.05 -3.54 -7.89
CA GLY A 124 -0.23 -3.05 -8.99
C GLY A 124 -0.52 -3.63 -10.38
N GLY A 125 -1.40 -4.63 -10.51
CA GLY A 125 -1.79 -5.16 -11.81
C GLY A 125 -2.47 -4.12 -12.70
N LEU A 126 -2.31 -4.24 -14.01
CA LEU A 126 -2.97 -3.38 -14.99
C LEU A 126 -4.20 -4.08 -15.55
N TRP A 127 -5.27 -4.09 -14.77
CA TRP A 127 -6.54 -4.68 -15.18
C TRP A 127 -7.11 -3.97 -16.42
N SER A 128 -7.68 -4.75 -17.32
CA SER A 128 -8.36 -4.28 -18.53
C SER A 128 -9.73 -4.94 -18.71
N GLU A 129 -10.58 -4.38 -19.57
CA GLU A 129 -11.90 -4.95 -19.89
C GLU A 129 -11.87 -6.38 -20.45
N LYS A 130 -10.70 -6.87 -20.87
CA LYS A 130 -10.49 -8.23 -21.38
C LYS A 130 -10.25 -9.24 -20.27
N ASP A 131 -9.91 -8.77 -19.07
CA ASP A 131 -9.61 -9.61 -17.92
C ASP A 131 -10.89 -10.07 -17.20
N PRO A 132 -10.84 -11.17 -16.43
CA PRO A 132 -11.97 -11.63 -15.63
C PRO A 132 -12.50 -10.52 -14.70
N LYS A 133 -13.82 -10.38 -14.63
CA LYS A 133 -14.45 -9.32 -13.79
C LYS A 133 -14.27 -9.51 -12.29
N ASN A 134 -13.92 -10.69 -11.85
CA ASN A 134 -13.59 -11.02 -10.46
C ASN A 134 -12.09 -10.90 -10.14
N ALA A 135 -11.26 -10.46 -11.11
CA ALA A 135 -9.88 -10.05 -10.90
C ALA A 135 -9.83 -8.52 -10.82
N GLY A 136 -9.60 -7.96 -9.64
CA GLY A 136 -9.39 -6.52 -9.47
C GLY A 136 -7.93 -6.17 -9.29
N SER A 137 -7.64 -4.88 -9.42
CA SER A 137 -6.31 -4.31 -9.18
C SER A 137 -6.42 -2.99 -8.46
N TYR A 138 -5.66 -2.85 -7.39
CA TYR A 138 -5.50 -1.58 -6.68
C TYR A 138 -4.03 -1.16 -6.65
N PHE A 139 -3.77 0.14 -6.56
CA PHE A 139 -2.43 0.67 -6.33
C PHE A 139 -2.49 2.10 -5.80
N GLY A 140 -1.43 2.54 -5.11
CA GLY A 140 -1.32 3.88 -4.56
C GLY A 140 -0.34 4.75 -5.33
N TYR A 141 -0.66 6.04 -5.42
CA TYR A 141 0.26 7.07 -5.93
C TYR A 141 1.23 7.47 -4.82
N ILE A 142 2.12 6.54 -4.42
CA ILE A 142 3.08 6.73 -3.33
C ILE A 142 4.17 7.76 -3.68
N ASP A 143 4.31 8.08 -4.96
CA ASP A 143 5.12 9.19 -5.45
C ASP A 143 4.70 10.55 -4.85
N GLU A 144 3.43 10.73 -4.45
CA GLU A 144 2.99 11.90 -3.68
C GLU A 144 3.69 12.01 -2.32
N ALA A 145 3.75 10.93 -1.57
CA ALA A 145 4.44 10.89 -0.29
C ALA A 145 5.97 10.92 -0.46
N GLN A 146 6.50 10.35 -1.55
CA GLN A 146 7.91 10.50 -1.92
C GLN A 146 8.28 11.94 -2.26
N TYR A 147 7.39 12.69 -2.92
CA TYR A 147 7.59 14.10 -3.18
C TYR A 147 7.70 14.91 -1.88
N VAL A 148 6.79 14.67 -0.93
CA VAL A 148 6.82 15.30 0.40
C VAL A 148 8.11 14.95 1.15
N SER A 149 8.53 13.67 1.08
CA SER A 149 9.79 13.19 1.66
C SER A 149 10.99 13.89 1.01
N GLY A 150 10.92 14.13 -0.29
CA GLY A 150 11.92 14.91 -1.04
C GLY A 150 12.05 16.34 -0.51
N VAL A 151 10.93 17.03 -0.25
CA VAL A 151 10.96 18.39 0.36
C VAL A 151 11.71 18.36 1.67
N VAL A 152 11.40 17.41 2.55
CA VAL A 152 12.11 17.26 3.85
C VAL A 152 13.60 16.97 3.66
N ALA A 153 13.93 16.08 2.71
CA ALA A 153 15.32 15.74 2.38
C ALA A 153 16.10 16.96 1.88
N GLY A 154 15.49 17.79 1.04
CA GLY A 154 16.10 19.02 0.53
C GLY A 154 16.45 20.02 1.63
N TYR A 155 15.60 20.17 2.65
CA TYR A 155 15.91 20.98 3.84
C TYR A 155 17.00 20.35 4.71
N SER A 156 17.06 19.03 4.79
CA SER A 156 17.92 18.29 5.72
C SER A 156 19.34 18.09 5.20
N THR A 157 19.52 18.00 3.88
CA THR A 157 20.84 17.77 3.28
C THR A 157 21.78 18.96 3.49
N LYS A 158 23.00 18.68 3.96
CA LYS A 158 24.08 19.64 4.08
C LYS A 158 24.93 19.70 2.80
N SER A 159 25.22 18.52 2.23
CA SER A 159 26.05 18.37 1.03
C SER A 159 25.33 18.79 -0.26
N GLY A 160 23.97 18.76 -0.27
CA GLY A 160 23.17 18.88 -1.47
C GLY A 160 23.18 17.61 -2.35
N LYS A 161 23.77 16.52 -1.86
CA LYS A 161 23.84 15.22 -2.54
C LYS A 161 22.92 14.24 -1.85
N LEU A 162 21.90 13.80 -2.57
CA LEU A 162 20.92 12.82 -2.13
C LEU A 162 21.21 11.46 -2.78
N GLY A 163 20.75 10.37 -2.17
CA GLY A 163 20.90 9.03 -2.69
C GLY A 163 19.57 8.29 -2.77
N PHE A 164 19.44 7.46 -3.79
CA PHE A 164 18.27 6.59 -4.00
C PHE A 164 18.74 5.18 -4.33
N VAL A 165 18.40 4.21 -3.48
CA VAL A 165 18.61 2.79 -3.76
C VAL A 165 17.32 2.25 -4.38
N ALA A 166 17.38 1.79 -5.63
CA ALA A 166 16.21 1.39 -6.39
C ALA A 166 16.32 -0.07 -6.86
N ALA A 167 15.18 -0.76 -7.00
CA ALA A 167 15.14 -2.12 -7.50
C ALA A 167 15.37 -2.19 -9.02
N LYS A 168 14.38 -1.80 -9.79
CA LYS A 168 14.34 -1.92 -11.27
C LYS A 168 13.92 -0.60 -11.90
N PRO A 169 14.42 -0.23 -13.09
CA PRO A 169 14.04 1.01 -13.76
C PRO A 169 12.69 0.87 -14.50
N ILE A 170 11.63 0.60 -13.75
CA ILE A 170 10.25 0.54 -14.29
C ILE A 170 9.48 1.83 -13.96
N PRO A 171 8.39 2.15 -14.67
CA PRO A 171 7.69 3.42 -14.53
C PRO A 171 7.35 3.81 -13.10
N GLN A 172 6.86 2.87 -12.27
CA GLN A 172 6.51 3.13 -10.87
C GLN A 172 7.72 3.55 -10.01
N VAL A 173 8.88 2.93 -10.26
CA VAL A 173 10.13 3.26 -9.56
C VAL A 173 10.66 4.61 -10.02
N LEU A 174 10.62 4.86 -11.33
CA LEU A 174 11.07 6.13 -11.92
C LEU A 174 10.21 7.31 -11.45
N ARG A 175 8.89 7.12 -11.32
CA ARG A 175 7.99 8.13 -10.73
C ARG A 175 8.43 8.51 -9.31
N ASN A 176 8.75 7.54 -8.46
CA ASN A 176 9.19 7.79 -7.09
C ASN A 176 10.53 8.55 -7.04
N ILE A 177 11.50 8.13 -7.87
CA ILE A 177 12.80 8.82 -7.97
C ILE A 177 12.59 10.27 -8.41
N ASN A 178 11.82 10.47 -9.47
CA ASN A 178 11.56 11.79 -10.04
C ASN A 178 10.77 12.68 -9.08
N ALA A 179 9.75 12.14 -8.43
CA ALA A 179 8.96 12.88 -7.44
C ALA A 179 9.82 13.31 -6.23
N PHE A 180 10.65 12.43 -5.70
CA PHE A 180 11.57 12.74 -4.61
C PHE A 180 12.56 13.86 -5.01
N MET A 181 13.14 13.79 -6.21
CA MET A 181 14.05 14.81 -6.71
C MET A 181 13.37 16.16 -6.90
N LEU A 182 12.20 16.18 -7.53
CA LEU A 182 11.42 17.40 -7.73
C LEU A 182 11.04 18.04 -6.39
N GLY A 183 10.63 17.23 -5.39
CA GLY A 183 10.37 17.71 -4.04
C GLY A 183 11.61 18.31 -3.37
N ALA A 184 12.75 17.63 -3.48
CA ALA A 184 14.00 18.11 -2.88
C ALA A 184 14.45 19.46 -3.45
N ARG A 185 14.24 19.69 -4.75
CA ARG A 185 14.60 20.94 -5.42
C ARG A 185 13.73 22.13 -5.05
N LEU A 186 12.55 21.93 -4.49
CA LEU A 186 11.77 23.03 -3.90
C LEU A 186 12.53 23.68 -2.73
N ALA A 187 13.23 22.88 -1.92
CA ALA A 187 13.96 23.36 -0.76
C ALA A 187 15.44 23.64 -1.08
N LYS A 188 16.02 22.87 -1.98
CA LYS A 188 17.45 22.94 -2.37
C LYS A 188 17.59 22.91 -3.91
N PRO A 189 17.41 24.03 -4.62
CA PRO A 189 17.35 24.07 -6.09
C PRO A 189 18.55 23.43 -6.82
N LYS A 190 19.73 23.40 -6.17
CA LYS A 190 20.97 22.83 -6.72
C LYS A 190 21.25 21.40 -6.22
N ALA A 191 20.28 20.76 -5.52
CA ALA A 191 20.45 19.38 -5.09
C ALA A 191 20.61 18.44 -6.29
N THR A 192 21.35 17.37 -6.08
CA THR A 192 21.49 16.24 -7.01
C THR A 192 21.04 14.95 -6.31
N LEU A 193 20.53 14.01 -7.08
CA LEU A 193 20.09 12.69 -6.59
C LEU A 193 20.82 11.60 -7.34
N GLN A 194 21.68 10.86 -6.67
CA GLN A 194 22.37 9.73 -7.25
C GLN A 194 21.55 8.45 -7.05
N VAL A 195 21.30 7.71 -8.15
CA VAL A 195 20.50 6.48 -8.14
C VAL A 195 21.39 5.29 -8.44
N ILE A 196 21.23 4.22 -7.64
CA ILE A 196 21.83 2.91 -7.91
C ILE A 196 20.70 1.88 -7.97
N PHE A 197 20.58 1.18 -9.12
CA PHE A 197 19.64 0.08 -9.30
C PHE A 197 20.29 -1.24 -8.90
N THR A 198 19.63 -2.00 -8.00
CA THR A 198 20.12 -3.29 -7.50
C THR A 198 19.81 -4.45 -8.45
N GLY A 199 18.79 -4.27 -9.30
CA GLY A 199 18.36 -5.23 -10.32
C GLY A 199 17.18 -6.10 -9.92
N ASP A 200 16.83 -6.19 -8.64
CA ASP A 200 15.65 -6.92 -8.16
C ASP A 200 15.05 -6.29 -6.90
N TRP A 201 13.85 -6.76 -6.52
CA TRP A 201 13.04 -6.20 -5.44
C TRP A 201 13.67 -6.34 -4.05
N SER A 202 14.37 -7.46 -3.81
CA SER A 202 15.02 -7.74 -2.53
C SER A 202 16.42 -8.33 -2.75
N MET A 203 17.43 -7.50 -2.57
CA MET A 203 18.85 -7.86 -2.72
C MET A 203 19.69 -7.24 -1.59
N PRO A 204 19.55 -7.71 -0.33
CA PRO A 204 20.14 -7.06 0.84
C PRO A 204 21.64 -6.77 0.73
N VAL A 205 22.41 -7.67 0.10
CA VAL A 205 23.86 -7.46 -0.09
C VAL A 205 24.12 -6.29 -1.05
N LYS A 206 23.46 -6.27 -2.21
CA LYS A 206 23.62 -5.17 -3.18
C LYS A 206 23.04 -3.86 -2.65
N GLU A 207 21.97 -3.90 -1.87
CA GLU A 207 21.38 -2.73 -1.20
C GLU A 207 22.38 -2.11 -0.20
N ALA A 208 23.08 -2.96 0.57
CA ALA A 208 24.15 -2.53 1.46
C ALA A 208 25.33 -1.90 0.70
N GLU A 209 25.77 -2.55 -0.38
CA GLU A 209 26.85 -2.06 -1.25
C GLU A 209 26.48 -0.72 -1.91
N ALA A 210 25.26 -0.61 -2.46
CA ALA A 210 24.74 0.61 -3.05
C ALA A 210 24.69 1.76 -2.02
N THR A 211 24.17 1.48 -0.81
CA THR A 211 24.09 2.44 0.28
C THR A 211 25.49 2.95 0.66
N ASN A 212 26.44 2.04 0.83
CA ASN A 212 27.82 2.41 1.18
C ASN A 212 28.48 3.23 0.07
N SER A 213 28.32 2.82 -1.20
CA SER A 213 28.86 3.53 -2.35
C SER A 213 28.31 4.97 -2.45
N LEU A 214 27.01 5.17 -2.22
CA LEU A 214 26.39 6.50 -2.23
C LEU A 214 26.98 7.39 -1.13
N ILE A 215 27.13 6.86 0.09
CA ILE A 215 27.70 7.62 1.21
C ILE A 215 29.18 7.96 0.96
N ASP A 216 29.97 7.04 0.38
CA ASP A 216 31.38 7.26 0.02
C ASP A 216 31.52 8.40 -1.03
N GLN A 217 30.49 8.64 -1.83
CA GLN A 217 30.43 9.75 -2.79
C GLN A 217 29.90 11.06 -2.19
N GLY A 218 29.70 11.09 -0.87
CA GLY A 218 29.30 12.27 -0.11
C GLY A 218 27.79 12.51 -0.05
N VAL A 219 26.98 11.49 -0.33
CA VAL A 219 25.54 11.52 -0.06
C VAL A 219 25.31 11.55 1.44
N ASP A 220 24.45 12.44 1.92
CA ASP A 220 24.13 12.60 3.35
C ASP A 220 22.66 12.39 3.70
N VAL A 221 21.78 12.23 2.69
CA VAL A 221 20.37 11.82 2.87
C VAL A 221 20.02 10.77 1.83
N LEU A 222 19.46 9.65 2.26
CA LEU A 222 19.08 8.52 1.42
C LEU A 222 17.59 8.21 1.51
N THR A 223 17.06 7.64 0.42
CA THR A 223 15.78 6.95 0.37
C THR A 223 15.89 5.74 -0.56
N CYS A 224 14.81 4.99 -0.72
CA CYS A 224 14.83 3.80 -1.58
C CYS A 224 13.46 3.48 -2.19
N HIS A 225 13.50 2.53 -3.15
CA HIS A 225 12.36 1.75 -3.61
C HIS A 225 12.83 0.31 -3.84
N VAL A 226 12.91 -0.43 -2.75
CA VAL A 226 13.19 -1.87 -2.66
C VAL A 226 12.19 -2.49 -1.68
N ASP A 227 11.93 -3.79 -1.74
CA ASP A 227 10.89 -4.42 -0.91
C ASP A 227 11.22 -4.38 0.58
N GLY A 228 12.49 -4.58 0.95
CA GLY A 228 12.94 -4.64 2.34
C GLY A 228 13.95 -3.53 2.71
N PRO A 229 13.50 -2.28 2.95
CA PRO A 229 14.38 -1.14 3.19
C PRO A 229 15.30 -1.24 4.42
N LYS A 230 15.08 -2.20 5.30
CA LYS A 230 15.81 -2.34 6.57
C LYS A 230 17.33 -2.22 6.41
N THR A 231 17.90 -2.95 5.44
CA THR A 231 19.36 -2.95 5.21
C THR A 231 19.87 -1.56 4.84
N MET A 232 19.20 -0.85 3.95
CA MET A 232 19.55 0.51 3.55
C MET A 232 19.45 1.47 4.75
N VAL A 233 18.33 1.44 5.48
CA VAL A 233 18.06 2.35 6.60
C VAL A 233 19.11 2.19 7.72
N GLU A 234 19.37 0.95 8.14
CA GLU A 234 20.34 0.66 9.20
C GLU A 234 21.78 0.99 8.80
N ASN A 235 22.18 0.72 7.54
CA ASN A 235 23.51 1.03 7.05
C ASN A 235 23.73 2.55 6.95
N ALA A 236 22.76 3.28 6.40
CA ALA A 236 22.83 4.73 6.29
C ALA A 236 22.96 5.39 7.68
N ALA A 237 22.12 4.97 8.63
CA ALA A 237 22.15 5.50 10.00
C ALA A 237 23.48 5.21 10.70
N ARG A 238 24.03 4.00 10.58
CA ARG A 238 25.35 3.66 11.17
C ARG A 238 26.48 4.50 10.63
N ARG A 239 26.38 4.94 9.38
CA ARG A 239 27.38 5.79 8.72
C ARG A 239 27.11 7.28 8.87
N GLY A 240 26.12 7.66 9.66
CA GLY A 240 25.79 9.06 9.97
C GLY A 240 25.02 9.80 8.89
N ALA A 241 24.49 9.10 7.89
CA ALA A 241 23.58 9.66 6.91
C ALA A 241 22.13 9.64 7.43
N MET A 242 21.34 10.62 7.00
CA MET A 242 19.89 10.68 7.30
C MET A 242 19.10 9.85 6.30
N VAL A 243 17.90 9.44 6.68
CA VAL A 243 17.06 8.56 5.83
C VAL A 243 15.62 9.04 5.74
N CYS A 244 15.04 8.91 4.55
CA CYS A 244 13.61 8.91 4.32
C CYS A 244 13.17 7.47 4.05
N GLY A 245 12.16 7.00 4.79
CA GLY A 245 11.67 5.63 4.70
C GLY A 245 10.77 5.39 3.49
N TYR A 246 10.48 4.10 3.25
CA TYR A 246 9.61 3.66 2.16
C TYR A 246 8.78 2.43 2.57
N HIS A 247 7.53 2.35 2.14
CA HIS A 247 6.52 1.33 2.41
C HIS A 247 5.85 1.42 3.78
N VAL A 248 6.63 1.48 4.87
CA VAL A 248 6.17 1.57 6.26
C VAL A 248 7.01 2.55 7.05
N ASN A 249 6.59 2.89 8.27
CA ASN A 249 7.39 3.68 9.19
C ASN A 249 8.60 2.89 9.69
N GLN A 250 9.80 3.34 9.32
CA GLN A 250 11.08 2.73 9.72
C GLN A 250 11.81 3.55 10.80
N SER A 251 11.16 4.52 11.43
CA SER A 251 11.78 5.28 12.52
C SER A 251 12.34 4.41 13.65
N PRO A 252 11.77 3.23 13.99
CA PRO A 252 12.36 2.36 15.02
C PRO A 252 13.73 1.80 14.65
N LEU A 253 14.06 1.67 13.35
CA LEU A 253 15.35 1.18 12.87
C LEU A 253 16.44 2.23 12.99
N ALA A 254 16.09 3.52 12.89
CA ALA A 254 17.04 4.62 12.84
C ALA A 254 16.50 5.90 13.52
N PRO A 255 16.12 5.88 14.81
CA PRO A 255 15.34 6.94 15.43
C PRO A 255 15.99 8.32 15.37
N LYS A 256 17.34 8.39 15.37
CA LYS A 256 18.10 9.66 15.28
C LYS A 256 18.38 10.11 13.83
N ALA A 257 18.34 9.19 12.88
CA ALA A 257 18.63 9.44 11.47
C ALA A 257 17.38 9.52 10.60
N TYR A 258 16.24 9.08 11.09
CA TYR A 258 14.99 9.08 10.36
C TYR A 258 14.41 10.48 10.23
N LEU A 259 14.10 10.89 9.00
CA LEU A 259 13.48 12.18 8.71
C LEU A 259 11.97 12.09 8.59
N THR A 260 11.51 11.25 7.69
CA THR A 260 10.11 10.96 7.37
C THR A 260 10.08 9.78 6.38
N GLY A 261 8.97 9.49 5.73
CA GLY A 261 8.91 8.44 4.72
C GLY A 261 7.59 8.41 3.97
N ALA A 262 7.56 7.65 2.89
CA ALA A 262 6.37 7.35 2.11
C ALA A 262 5.82 5.99 2.51
N GLU A 263 4.58 5.95 3.01
CA GLU A 263 3.96 4.73 3.52
C GLU A 263 2.71 4.36 2.73
N TRP A 264 2.47 3.07 2.59
CA TRP A 264 1.17 2.56 2.20
C TRP A 264 0.18 2.66 3.36
N ASN A 265 -1.07 2.90 3.07
CA ASN A 265 -2.15 2.92 4.07
C ASN A 265 -3.20 1.85 3.77
N TRP A 266 -2.73 0.59 3.61
CA TRP A 266 -3.61 -0.55 3.35
C TRP A 266 -4.59 -0.82 4.49
N GLU A 267 -4.28 -0.31 5.69
CA GLU A 267 -5.18 -0.34 6.85
C GLU A 267 -6.49 0.43 6.61
N ALA A 268 -6.49 1.42 5.72
CA ALA A 268 -7.70 2.13 5.29
C ALA A 268 -8.39 1.43 4.10
N LEU A 269 -7.60 0.93 3.14
CA LEU A 269 -8.12 0.38 1.89
C LEU A 269 -8.80 -0.98 2.07
N TYR A 270 -8.15 -1.93 2.75
CA TYR A 270 -8.68 -3.29 2.86
C TYR A 270 -10.01 -3.38 3.59
N PRO A 271 -10.21 -2.68 4.74
CA PRO A 271 -11.53 -2.59 5.36
C PRO A 271 -12.60 -2.00 4.44
N LYS A 272 -12.24 -1.02 3.59
CA LYS A 272 -13.15 -0.45 2.60
C LYS A 272 -13.61 -1.50 1.58
N PHE A 273 -12.69 -2.27 1.01
CA PHE A 273 -13.02 -3.32 0.03
C PHE A 273 -13.85 -4.43 0.66
N VAL A 274 -13.48 -4.91 1.85
CA VAL A 274 -14.24 -5.94 2.57
C VAL A 274 -15.64 -5.44 2.91
N LYS A 275 -15.79 -4.20 3.36
CA LYS A 275 -17.10 -3.58 3.63
C LYS A 275 -17.96 -3.50 2.38
N MET A 276 -17.40 -3.14 1.23
CA MET A 276 -18.11 -3.15 -0.06
C MET A 276 -18.59 -4.55 -0.39
N MET A 277 -17.72 -5.55 -0.33
CA MET A 277 -18.06 -6.94 -0.63
C MET A 277 -19.15 -7.50 0.30
N VAL A 278 -19.00 -7.34 1.61
CA VAL A 278 -19.99 -7.83 2.61
C VAL A 278 -21.32 -7.08 2.47
N GLY A 279 -21.29 -5.81 2.07
CA GLY A 279 -22.47 -4.99 1.79
C GLY A 279 -23.12 -5.26 0.41
N GLY A 280 -22.60 -6.22 -0.36
CA GLY A 280 -23.11 -6.53 -1.70
C GLY A 280 -22.82 -5.46 -2.75
N GLN A 281 -21.86 -4.59 -2.49
CA GLN A 281 -21.37 -3.59 -3.44
C GLN A 281 -20.19 -4.14 -4.24
N GLU A 282 -20.11 -3.77 -5.51
CA GLU A 282 -18.98 -4.16 -6.35
C GLU A 282 -17.71 -3.41 -5.94
N ILE A 283 -16.59 -4.14 -5.80
CA ILE A 283 -15.26 -3.56 -5.68
C ILE A 283 -14.82 -3.15 -7.10
N PRO A 284 -14.37 -1.89 -7.32
CA PRO A 284 -13.90 -1.47 -8.64
C PRO A 284 -12.72 -2.32 -9.12
N ASN A 285 -12.76 -2.78 -10.37
CA ASN A 285 -11.70 -3.63 -10.92
C ASN A 285 -10.37 -2.89 -11.15
N PHE A 286 -10.40 -1.57 -11.19
CA PHE A 286 -9.20 -0.75 -11.29
C PHE A 286 -9.29 0.42 -10.31
N TYR A 287 -8.67 0.26 -9.14
CA TYR A 287 -8.71 1.25 -8.07
C TYR A 287 -7.34 1.91 -7.88
N ARG A 288 -7.30 3.21 -8.00
CA ARG A 288 -6.08 4.02 -7.85
C ARG A 288 -6.37 5.24 -6.98
N GLY A 289 -5.40 5.60 -6.14
CA GLY A 289 -5.51 6.78 -5.30
C GLY A 289 -4.19 7.16 -4.64
N GLY A 290 -4.17 8.35 -4.05
CA GLY A 290 -3.01 8.91 -3.38
C GLY A 290 -3.32 9.32 -1.94
N LEU A 291 -2.76 10.46 -1.52
CA LEU A 291 -3.03 11.07 -0.22
C LEU A 291 -4.50 11.46 -0.06
N LYS A 292 -5.15 11.92 -1.14
CA LYS A 292 -6.56 12.31 -1.15
C LYS A 292 -7.50 11.14 -0.83
N GLU A 293 -7.23 9.98 -1.39
CA GLU A 293 -8.01 8.76 -1.17
C GLU A 293 -7.55 7.97 0.07
N GLU A 294 -6.57 8.51 0.82
CA GLU A 294 -5.99 7.90 2.03
C GLU A 294 -5.36 6.52 1.80
N ILE A 295 -4.90 6.23 0.56
CA ILE A 295 -4.23 4.95 0.23
C ILE A 295 -2.75 5.01 0.55
N VAL A 296 -2.18 6.20 0.54
CA VAL A 296 -0.81 6.48 0.93
C VAL A 296 -0.78 7.51 2.04
N LYS A 297 0.28 7.51 2.82
CA LYS A 297 0.49 8.47 3.91
C LYS A 297 1.96 8.83 4.02
N VAL A 298 2.25 9.97 4.64
CA VAL A 298 3.60 10.42 4.99
C VAL A 298 3.88 10.00 6.42
N SER A 299 5.04 9.39 6.68
CA SER A 299 5.47 9.04 8.04
C SER A 299 5.56 10.27 8.95
N PRO A 300 5.38 10.11 10.26
CA PRO A 300 5.69 11.16 11.22
C PRO A 300 7.12 11.69 11.02
N TYR A 301 7.30 13.00 11.24
CA TYR A 301 8.63 13.62 11.14
C TYR A 301 9.53 13.22 12.31
N GLY A 302 10.76 12.83 12.00
CA GLY A 302 11.80 12.59 12.98
C GLY A 302 12.27 13.87 13.69
N GLU A 303 12.97 13.72 14.80
CA GLU A 303 13.41 14.84 15.65
C GLU A 303 14.31 15.83 14.92
N ALA A 304 15.14 15.35 13.99
CA ALA A 304 16.07 16.15 13.22
C ALA A 304 15.43 17.08 12.19
N VAL A 305 14.14 16.90 11.88
CA VAL A 305 13.44 17.72 10.88
C VAL A 305 13.10 19.08 11.47
N SER A 306 13.60 20.16 10.83
CA SER A 306 13.36 21.53 11.28
C SER A 306 11.88 21.92 11.20
N ALA A 307 11.49 22.94 11.98
CA ALA A 307 10.13 23.48 11.95
C ALA A 307 9.76 24.04 10.57
N GLU A 308 10.69 24.65 9.87
CA GLU A 308 10.52 25.18 8.52
C GLU A 308 10.25 24.03 7.52
N ALA A 309 11.05 22.96 7.56
CA ALA A 309 10.88 21.79 6.73
C ALA A 309 9.50 21.13 6.96
N ARG A 310 9.11 20.96 8.22
CA ARG A 310 7.78 20.42 8.59
C ARG A 310 6.66 21.27 8.01
N LYS A 311 6.72 22.59 8.22
CA LYS A 311 5.70 23.51 7.72
C LYS A 311 5.55 23.42 6.20
N HIS A 312 6.67 23.51 5.46
CA HIS A 312 6.61 23.42 3.98
C HIS A 312 6.11 22.07 3.50
N ALA A 313 6.58 20.97 4.09
CA ALA A 313 6.13 19.63 3.76
C ALA A 313 4.63 19.43 4.06
N ASP A 314 4.11 19.97 5.17
CA ASP A 314 2.69 19.92 5.50
C ASP A 314 1.84 20.79 4.57
N ASP A 315 2.32 21.97 4.16
CA ASP A 315 1.65 22.81 3.16
C ASP A 315 1.52 22.08 1.81
N ILE A 316 2.57 21.39 1.36
CA ILE A 316 2.53 20.56 0.13
C ILE A 316 1.61 19.34 0.30
N LYS A 317 1.72 18.64 1.41
CA LYS A 317 0.86 17.49 1.72
C LYS A 317 -0.62 17.89 1.70
N ALA A 318 -0.97 19.02 2.31
CA ALA A 318 -2.33 19.55 2.31
C ALA A 318 -2.85 19.84 0.88
N LYS A 319 -2.03 20.44 0.01
CA LYS A 319 -2.38 20.69 -1.39
C LYS A 319 -2.56 19.41 -2.19
N LEU A 320 -1.70 18.40 -2.00
CA LEU A 320 -1.84 17.08 -2.63
C LEU A 320 -3.12 16.38 -2.17
N THR A 321 -3.40 16.40 -0.85
CA THR A 321 -4.63 15.84 -0.28
C THR A 321 -5.90 16.56 -0.78
N GLY A 322 -5.84 17.88 -0.97
CA GLY A 322 -6.92 18.67 -1.58
C GLY A 322 -7.12 18.36 -3.07
N GLY A 323 -6.08 17.92 -3.76
CA GLY A 323 -6.07 17.72 -5.20
C GLY A 323 -5.70 18.98 -6.00
N ASP A 324 -5.18 20.00 -5.31
CA ASP A 324 -4.83 21.31 -5.88
C ASP A 324 -3.35 21.42 -6.30
N TYR A 325 -2.62 20.29 -6.28
CA TYR A 325 -1.20 20.26 -6.62
C TYR A 325 -0.88 19.14 -7.59
N VAL A 326 -0.12 19.49 -8.63
CA VAL A 326 0.37 18.53 -9.63
C VAL A 326 1.89 18.49 -9.59
N ILE A 327 2.45 17.33 -9.23
CA ILE A 327 3.90 17.12 -9.12
C ILE A 327 4.58 17.26 -10.48
N PHE A 328 4.03 16.62 -11.49
CA PHE A 328 4.60 16.59 -12.84
C PHE A 328 4.02 17.72 -13.70
N ASN A 329 4.35 18.95 -13.29
CA ASN A 329 3.94 20.19 -13.97
C ASN A 329 5.12 20.78 -14.73
N GLY A 330 4.99 20.91 -16.05
CA GLY A 330 6.06 21.37 -16.94
C GLY A 330 6.40 22.86 -16.82
N PRO A 331 7.59 23.27 -17.26
CA PRO A 331 8.51 22.44 -18.04
C PRO A 331 9.31 21.47 -17.14
N ILE A 332 9.39 20.20 -17.56
CA ILE A 332 10.29 19.21 -16.94
C ILE A 332 11.26 18.73 -18.01
N VAL A 333 12.54 18.77 -17.68
CA VAL A 333 13.65 18.32 -18.52
C VAL A 333 14.20 17.03 -17.90
N ASP A 334 14.56 16.06 -18.72
CA ASP A 334 15.23 14.84 -18.27
C ASP A 334 16.75 15.10 -18.02
N ASN A 335 17.40 14.10 -17.44
CA ASN A 335 18.84 14.17 -17.13
C ASN A 335 19.76 14.08 -18.36
N LYS A 336 19.19 14.02 -19.58
CA LYS A 336 19.90 14.11 -20.87
C LYS A 336 19.65 15.44 -21.57
N GLY A 337 18.92 16.37 -20.93
CA GLY A 337 18.61 17.70 -21.46
C GLY A 337 17.39 17.78 -22.38
N LYS A 338 16.59 16.69 -22.53
CA LYS A 338 15.39 16.68 -23.34
C LYS A 338 14.18 17.13 -22.51
N THR A 339 13.37 18.03 -23.06
CA THR A 339 12.06 18.38 -22.46
C THR A 339 11.11 17.19 -22.58
N VAL A 340 10.70 16.62 -21.44
CA VAL A 340 9.79 15.47 -21.35
C VAL A 340 8.36 15.89 -21.00
N ILE A 341 8.17 17.02 -20.32
CA ILE A 341 6.88 17.66 -20.13
C ILE A 341 7.04 19.14 -20.52
N ALA A 342 6.29 19.58 -21.53
CA ALA A 342 6.39 20.94 -22.03
C ALA A 342 5.83 21.98 -21.03
N ALA A 343 6.28 23.23 -21.16
CA ALA A 343 5.72 24.33 -20.38
C ALA A 343 4.20 24.44 -20.61
N GLY A 344 3.45 24.67 -19.53
CA GLY A 344 1.99 24.74 -19.55
C GLY A 344 1.27 23.40 -19.62
N THR A 345 2.01 22.28 -19.60
CA THR A 345 1.44 20.93 -19.51
C THR A 345 1.56 20.41 -18.10
N ALA A 346 0.44 19.99 -17.49
CA ALA A 346 0.41 19.33 -16.19
C ALA A 346 -0.07 17.88 -16.35
N ARG A 347 0.65 16.91 -15.81
CA ARG A 347 0.27 15.50 -15.78
C ARG A 347 -0.19 15.15 -14.37
N GLY A 348 -1.50 15.07 -14.19
CA GLY A 348 -2.11 14.62 -12.95
C GLY A 348 -1.85 13.15 -12.69
N GLN A 349 -2.06 12.69 -11.46
CA GLN A 349 -1.72 11.33 -11.03
C GLN A 349 -2.35 10.20 -11.86
N LYS A 350 -3.52 10.45 -12.45
CA LYS A 350 -4.23 9.48 -13.31
C LYS A 350 -3.85 9.56 -14.79
N ASP A 351 -2.88 10.41 -15.16
CA ASP A 351 -2.41 10.52 -16.54
C ASP A 351 -1.66 9.23 -16.93
N ALA A 352 -2.16 8.54 -17.96
CA ALA A 352 -1.60 7.29 -18.45
C ALA A 352 -0.14 7.39 -18.93
N GLU A 353 0.32 8.59 -19.28
CA GLU A 353 1.72 8.82 -19.68
C GLU A 353 2.67 8.65 -18.48
N LEU A 354 2.22 8.88 -17.25
CA LEU A 354 3.02 8.61 -16.05
C LEU A 354 3.23 7.10 -15.83
N GLU A 355 2.32 6.26 -16.29
CA GLU A 355 2.45 4.80 -16.22
C GLU A 355 3.44 4.24 -17.27
N LYS A 356 3.93 5.10 -18.20
CA LYS A 356 4.90 4.78 -19.24
C LYS A 356 6.25 5.49 -19.03
N MET A 357 6.45 6.09 -17.86
CA MET A 357 7.65 6.87 -17.56
C MET A 357 8.92 6.04 -17.76
N ASP A 358 9.84 6.52 -18.60
CA ASP A 358 11.10 5.87 -18.99
C ASP A 358 12.34 6.76 -18.81
N TYR A 359 12.17 7.90 -18.11
CA TYR A 359 13.19 8.93 -17.92
C TYR A 359 13.43 9.24 -16.45
N LEU A 360 14.60 9.81 -16.18
CA LEU A 360 14.96 10.47 -14.93
C LEU A 360 14.99 11.98 -15.16
N VAL A 361 14.48 12.79 -14.20
CA VAL A 361 14.48 14.26 -14.35
C VAL A 361 15.86 14.85 -14.17
N ASP A 362 16.06 16.08 -14.65
CA ASP A 362 17.29 16.83 -14.45
C ASP A 362 17.71 16.90 -12.98
N GLY A 363 19.02 16.73 -12.74
CA GLY A 363 19.61 16.61 -11.40
C GLY A 363 19.65 15.20 -10.84
N VAL A 364 18.99 14.23 -11.47
CA VAL A 364 19.19 12.81 -11.17
C VAL A 364 20.40 12.27 -11.93
N ILE A 365 21.33 11.66 -11.21
CA ILE A 365 22.54 11.02 -11.73
C ILE A 365 22.29 9.51 -11.74
N GLY A 366 22.18 8.93 -12.92
CA GLY A 366 21.88 7.51 -13.14
C GLY A 366 21.41 7.27 -14.57
N ALA A 367 21.20 5.98 -14.90
CA ALA A 367 20.69 5.55 -16.19
C ALA A 367 19.51 4.59 -15.98
N THR A 368 18.56 4.58 -16.92
CA THR A 368 17.40 3.68 -16.94
C THR A 368 17.64 2.41 -17.73
N SER A 369 18.79 2.28 -18.38
CA SER A 369 19.23 1.14 -19.21
C SER A 369 20.74 1.00 -19.16
#